data_d1607688aaa1eb508ade4a99521f7d49
#
_entry.id   d1607688aaa1eb508ade4a99521f7d49
#
_cell.length_a   1.000
_cell.length_b   1.000
_cell.length_c   1.000
_cell.angle_alpha   90.00
_cell.angle_beta   90.00
_cell.angle_gamma   90.00
#
_symmetry.space_group_name_H-M   'P 1'
#
loop_
_entity.id
_entity.type
_entity.pdbx_description
1 polymer ?
#
loop_
_entity_poly.entity_id
_entity_poly.type
_entity_poly.pdbx_seq_one_letter_code
_entity_poly.pdbx_strand_id
1 'polypeptide(L)'
;MKDKNKIIVNPYQSPCGVLLLGSIGDKLCLCDWRTEKHSARVDNRLKRMWNAEFEEGTSAVIESARQQLDEYFAGKRQTFDISLLFIGTDFQKTVWSELLKIPFGTSVSYGEVARRIGRPAAVRAVANANGANPMSIFVPCHRVIGSDRSLTGYGGG
;
A
#
# COMPACT_ATOMS: atom_id res chain seq x y z
N MET A 1 18.62 -10.67 23.87
CA MET A 1 18.42 -9.80 22.71
C MET A 1 17.45 -10.46 21.75
N LYS A 2 16.42 -9.74 21.33
CA LYS A 2 15.47 -10.28 20.37
C LYS A 2 16.04 -10.27 18.96
N ASP A 3 15.86 -11.36 18.24
CA ASP A 3 16.16 -11.38 16.82
C ASP A 3 15.17 -10.48 16.10
N LYS A 4 15.61 -9.91 14.98
CA LYS A 4 14.72 -9.12 14.15
C LYS A 4 13.71 -10.02 13.44
N ASN A 5 12.49 -9.52 13.29
CA ASN A 5 11.49 -10.17 12.48
C ASN A 5 11.95 -10.16 11.01
N LYS A 6 11.43 -11.09 10.23
CA LYS A 6 11.75 -11.18 8.81
C LYS A 6 10.53 -10.80 7.97
N ILE A 7 10.75 -9.89 7.04
CA ILE A 7 9.77 -9.61 6.00
C ILE A 7 10.30 -10.27 4.74
N ILE A 8 9.59 -11.28 4.26
CA ILE A 8 9.99 -11.98 3.04
C ILE A 8 9.64 -11.11 1.85
N VAL A 9 10.61 -10.85 0.98
CA VAL A 9 10.41 -9.94 -0.16
C VAL A 9 10.74 -10.63 -1.47
N ASN A 10 9.99 -10.25 -2.51
CA ASN A 10 10.15 -10.79 -3.85
C ASN A 10 9.74 -9.72 -4.87
N PRO A 11 10.59 -9.42 -5.86
CA PRO A 11 10.22 -8.43 -6.87
C PRO A 11 9.20 -8.98 -7.85
N TYR A 12 8.35 -8.09 -8.36
CA TYR A 12 7.34 -8.39 -9.37
C TYR A 12 7.47 -7.39 -10.51
N GLN A 13 7.69 -7.89 -11.73
CA GLN A 13 7.77 -7.04 -12.91
C GLN A 13 6.37 -6.86 -13.49
N SER A 14 5.83 -5.63 -13.37
CA SER A 14 4.55 -5.29 -13.97
C SER A 14 4.76 -4.59 -15.30
N PRO A 15 3.69 -4.43 -16.10
CA PRO A 15 3.78 -3.61 -17.33
C PRO A 15 4.17 -2.16 -17.06
N CYS A 16 3.96 -1.68 -15.83
CA CYS A 16 4.21 -0.29 -15.46
C CYS A 16 5.49 -0.10 -14.65
N GLY A 17 6.24 -1.16 -14.37
CA GLY A 17 7.47 -1.08 -13.59
C GLY A 17 7.58 -2.19 -12.56
N VAL A 18 8.64 -2.13 -11.76
CA VAL A 18 8.91 -3.15 -10.74
C VAL A 18 8.25 -2.78 -9.43
N LEU A 19 7.53 -3.74 -8.86
CA LEU A 19 6.98 -3.68 -7.51
C LEU A 19 7.76 -4.63 -6.62
N LEU A 20 7.97 -4.28 -5.36
CA LEU A 20 8.49 -5.23 -4.38
C LEU A 20 7.34 -5.71 -3.52
N LEU A 21 7.12 -7.03 -3.53
CA LEU A 21 6.10 -7.67 -2.69
C LEU A 21 6.75 -8.12 -1.39
N GLY A 22 6.04 -7.98 -0.28
CA GLY A 22 6.56 -8.41 1.01
C GLY A 22 5.47 -8.99 1.87
N SER A 23 5.84 -10.02 2.66
CA SER A 23 4.89 -10.72 3.51
C SER A 23 5.49 -11.04 4.88
N ILE A 24 4.60 -11.16 5.87
CA ILE A 24 4.89 -11.67 7.19
C ILE A 24 3.84 -12.75 7.45
N GLY A 25 4.30 -14.00 7.64
CA GLY A 25 3.37 -15.12 7.79
C GLY A 25 2.50 -15.25 6.54
N ASP A 26 1.19 -15.28 6.74
CA ASP A 26 0.22 -15.42 5.66
C ASP A 26 -0.40 -14.09 5.20
N LYS A 27 0.22 -12.97 5.57
CA LYS A 27 -0.31 -11.64 5.24
C LYS A 27 0.68 -10.84 4.41
N LEU A 28 0.14 -10.13 3.42
CA LEU A 28 0.92 -9.19 2.60
C LEU A 28 1.06 -7.88 3.37
N CYS A 29 2.27 -7.34 3.46
CA CYS A 29 2.51 -6.07 4.15
C CYS A 29 3.19 -5.03 3.25
N LEU A 30 3.62 -5.43 2.06
CA LEU A 30 4.34 -4.54 1.14
C LEU A 30 3.98 -4.88 -0.30
N CYS A 31 3.67 -3.88 -1.08
CA CYS A 31 3.58 -3.93 -2.53
C CYS A 31 3.86 -2.51 -3.01
N ASP A 32 5.13 -2.21 -3.29
CA ASP A 32 5.52 -0.84 -3.50
C ASP A 32 6.39 -0.70 -4.74
N TRP A 33 6.17 0.39 -5.47
CA TRP A 33 6.95 0.69 -6.65
C TRP A 33 8.40 0.97 -6.28
N ARG A 34 9.33 0.41 -7.05
CA ARG A 34 10.76 0.63 -6.82
C ARG A 34 11.18 1.94 -7.47
N THR A 35 11.16 3.02 -6.69
CA THR A 35 11.68 4.32 -7.08
C THR A 35 12.75 4.72 -6.05
N GLU A 36 13.76 5.50 -6.46
CA GLU A 36 14.91 5.75 -5.62
C GLU A 36 14.59 6.31 -4.23
N LYS A 37 13.82 7.39 -4.17
CA LYS A 37 13.56 8.08 -2.90
C LYS A 37 12.41 7.45 -2.12
N HIS A 38 11.33 7.12 -2.80
CA HIS A 38 10.13 6.62 -2.15
C HIS A 38 10.35 5.24 -1.55
N SER A 39 11.03 4.34 -2.29
CA SER A 39 11.28 2.97 -1.85
C SER A 39 12.07 2.93 -0.54
N ALA A 40 13.15 3.71 -0.44
CA ALA A 40 13.97 3.73 0.77
C ALA A 40 13.17 4.20 1.99
N ARG A 41 12.32 5.21 1.80
CA ARG A 41 11.49 5.76 2.88
C ARG A 41 10.50 4.71 3.41
N VAL A 42 9.80 4.04 2.51
CA VAL A 42 8.83 3.01 2.89
C VAL A 42 9.52 1.82 3.53
N ASP A 43 10.59 1.32 2.91
CA ASP A 43 11.33 0.16 3.41
C ASP A 43 11.86 0.42 4.83
N ASN A 44 12.48 1.58 5.04
CA ASN A 44 13.04 1.92 6.36
C ASN A 44 11.96 2.07 7.42
N ARG A 45 10.81 2.62 7.05
CA ARG A 45 9.69 2.73 7.99
C ARG A 45 9.18 1.37 8.41
N LEU A 46 9.00 0.44 7.47
CA LEU A 46 8.53 -0.92 7.78
C LEU A 46 9.53 -1.64 8.68
N LYS A 47 10.83 -1.56 8.35
CA LYS A 47 11.87 -2.19 9.15
C LYS A 47 11.88 -1.67 10.58
N ARG A 48 11.73 -0.36 10.75
CA ARG A 48 11.75 0.28 12.07
C ARG A 48 10.50 -0.07 12.87
N MET A 49 9.32 0.07 12.28
CA MET A 49 8.05 -0.11 12.99
C MET A 49 7.80 -1.56 13.39
N TRP A 50 8.29 -2.52 12.60
CA TRP A 50 8.09 -3.94 12.86
C TRP A 50 9.32 -4.60 13.46
N ASN A 51 10.38 -3.84 13.73
CA ASN A 51 11.68 -4.38 14.16
C ASN A 51 12.09 -5.53 13.25
N ALA A 52 12.18 -5.26 11.97
CA ALA A 52 12.34 -6.28 10.95
C ALA A 52 13.48 -5.97 9.99
N GLU A 53 13.92 -7.00 9.29
CA GLU A 53 14.79 -6.87 8.13
C GLU A 53 14.19 -7.64 6.97
N PHE A 54 14.57 -7.26 5.76
CA PHE A 54 14.07 -7.92 4.55
C PHE A 54 14.91 -9.16 4.27
N GLU A 55 14.24 -10.23 3.85
CA GLU A 55 14.89 -11.47 3.43
C GLU A 55 14.28 -11.88 2.09
N GLU A 56 15.12 -12.10 1.10
CA GLU A 56 14.65 -12.54 -0.21
C GLU A 56 14.04 -13.94 -0.13
N GLY A 57 12.91 -14.13 -0.80
CA GLY A 57 12.22 -15.41 -0.79
C GLY A 57 10.83 -15.26 -1.34
N THR A 58 9.97 -16.23 -1.03
CA THR A 58 8.57 -16.17 -1.41
C THR A 58 7.72 -16.82 -0.33
N SER A 59 6.41 -16.69 -0.49
CA SER A 59 5.43 -17.28 0.41
C SER A 59 4.14 -17.50 -0.35
N ALA A 60 3.23 -18.29 0.23
CA ALA A 60 1.94 -18.55 -0.41
C ALA A 60 1.19 -17.26 -0.72
N VAL A 61 1.21 -16.28 0.20
CA VAL A 61 0.48 -15.02 -0.02
C VAL A 61 1.17 -14.17 -1.10
N ILE A 62 2.50 -14.20 -1.19
CA ILE A 62 3.21 -13.50 -2.24
C ILE A 62 2.86 -14.10 -3.61
N GLU A 63 2.82 -15.43 -3.72
CA GLU A 63 2.47 -16.08 -4.99
C GLU A 63 1.01 -15.81 -5.36
N SER A 64 0.09 -15.79 -4.39
CA SER A 64 -1.29 -15.40 -4.65
C SER A 64 -1.38 -13.95 -5.12
N ALA A 65 -0.61 -13.06 -4.51
CA ALA A 65 -0.56 -11.65 -4.91
C ALA A 65 -0.04 -11.50 -6.33
N ARG A 66 1.01 -12.25 -6.70
CA ARG A 66 1.55 -12.23 -8.07
C ARG A 66 0.50 -12.65 -9.08
N GLN A 67 -0.22 -13.73 -8.81
CA GLN A 67 -1.27 -14.20 -9.70
C GLN A 67 -2.37 -13.16 -9.86
N GLN A 68 -2.81 -12.55 -8.75
CA GLN A 68 -3.88 -11.56 -8.80
C GLN A 68 -3.43 -10.27 -9.48
N LEU A 69 -2.17 -9.89 -9.33
CA LEU A 69 -1.62 -8.75 -10.06
C LEU A 69 -1.56 -9.03 -11.57
N ASP A 70 -1.18 -10.24 -11.96
CA ASP A 70 -1.21 -10.63 -13.38
C ASP A 70 -2.62 -10.47 -13.95
N GLU A 71 -3.63 -10.95 -13.21
CA GLU A 71 -5.03 -10.83 -13.62
C GLU A 71 -5.48 -9.36 -13.68
N TYR A 72 -5.06 -8.56 -12.71
CA TYR A 72 -5.39 -7.14 -12.64
C TYR A 72 -4.82 -6.39 -13.86
N PHE A 73 -3.55 -6.59 -14.17
CA PHE A 73 -2.92 -5.92 -15.32
C PHE A 73 -3.42 -6.45 -16.67
N ALA A 74 -3.97 -7.65 -16.68
CA ALA A 74 -4.59 -8.21 -17.87
C ALA A 74 -6.05 -7.75 -18.07
N GLY A 75 -6.55 -6.92 -17.15
CA GLY A 75 -7.94 -6.44 -17.21
C GLY A 75 -8.98 -7.45 -16.77
N LYS A 76 -8.56 -8.54 -16.12
CA LYS A 76 -9.45 -9.63 -15.72
C LYS A 76 -9.88 -9.59 -14.26
N ARG A 77 -9.34 -8.64 -13.49
CA ARG A 77 -9.62 -8.54 -12.05
C ARG A 77 -9.70 -7.08 -11.64
N GLN A 78 -10.67 -6.73 -10.83
CA GLN A 78 -10.85 -5.38 -10.28
C GLN A 78 -10.69 -5.33 -8.77
N THR A 79 -10.85 -6.46 -8.08
CA THR A 79 -10.76 -6.57 -6.63
C THR A 79 -9.75 -7.65 -6.26
N PHE A 80 -9.23 -7.57 -5.04
CA PHE A 80 -8.21 -8.51 -4.56
C PHE A 80 -8.71 -9.29 -3.35
N ASP A 81 -8.31 -10.55 -3.29
CA ASP A 81 -8.63 -11.46 -2.18
C ASP A 81 -7.32 -11.88 -1.52
N ILE A 82 -6.70 -10.94 -0.83
CA ILE A 82 -5.39 -11.12 -0.18
C ILE A 82 -5.50 -10.59 1.24
N SER A 83 -5.04 -11.37 2.21
CA SER A 83 -4.96 -10.90 3.59
C SER A 83 -3.85 -9.88 3.72
N LEU A 84 -4.17 -8.72 4.27
CA LEU A 84 -3.24 -7.60 4.40
C LEU A 84 -2.88 -7.38 5.87
N LEU A 85 -1.62 -7.02 6.11
CA LEU A 85 -1.15 -6.56 7.41
C LEU A 85 -0.70 -5.11 7.25
N PHE A 86 -1.39 -4.20 7.91
CA PHE A 86 -1.01 -2.78 7.89
C PHE A 86 0.07 -2.52 8.94
N ILE A 87 1.21 -2.04 8.48
CA ILE A 87 2.29 -1.59 9.37
C ILE A 87 2.32 -0.05 9.26
N GLY A 88 1.83 0.62 10.29
CA GLY A 88 1.72 2.08 10.30
C GLY A 88 1.15 2.58 11.60
N THR A 89 0.96 3.89 11.70
CA THR A 89 0.31 4.50 12.86
C THR A 89 -1.19 4.17 12.84
N ASP A 90 -1.85 4.37 13.97
CA ASP A 90 -3.29 4.14 14.06
C ASP A 90 -4.04 5.02 13.05
N PHE A 91 -3.64 6.27 12.90
CA PHE A 91 -4.25 7.17 11.93
C PHE A 91 -4.06 6.67 10.50
N GLN A 92 -2.83 6.24 10.15
CA GLN A 92 -2.54 5.69 8.82
C GLN A 92 -3.40 4.46 8.55
N LYS A 93 -3.49 3.54 9.51
CA LYS A 93 -4.32 2.33 9.37
C LYS A 93 -5.79 2.69 9.14
N THR A 94 -6.29 3.70 9.84
CA THR A 94 -7.67 4.16 9.67
C THR A 94 -7.89 4.68 8.24
N VAL A 95 -6.96 5.49 7.74
CA VAL A 95 -7.04 6.01 6.37
C VAL A 95 -7.00 4.86 5.37
N TRP A 96 -6.02 3.97 5.48
CA TRP A 96 -5.87 2.85 4.53
C TRP A 96 -7.09 1.93 4.54
N SER A 97 -7.68 1.68 5.72
CA SER A 97 -8.90 0.87 5.81
C SER A 97 -10.07 1.53 5.07
N GLU A 98 -10.15 2.86 5.14
CA GLU A 98 -11.18 3.59 4.41
C GLU A 98 -10.95 3.53 2.89
N LEU A 99 -9.69 3.57 2.46
CA LEU A 99 -9.35 3.47 1.04
C LEU A 99 -9.81 2.15 0.44
N LEU A 100 -9.78 1.06 1.20
CA LEU A 100 -10.22 -0.25 0.73
C LEU A 100 -11.70 -0.26 0.33
N LYS A 101 -12.49 0.69 0.81
CA LYS A 101 -13.93 0.77 0.52
C LYS A 101 -14.23 1.50 -0.79
N ILE A 102 -13.22 2.10 -1.44
CA ILE A 102 -13.42 2.86 -2.67
C ILE A 102 -13.52 1.91 -3.85
N PRO A 103 -14.67 1.86 -4.57
CA PRO A 103 -14.83 0.92 -5.68
C PRO A 103 -13.91 1.23 -6.86
N PHE A 104 -13.59 0.20 -7.61
CA PHE A 104 -12.86 0.34 -8.88
C PHE A 104 -13.63 1.30 -9.80
N GLY A 105 -12.88 2.18 -10.46
CA GLY A 105 -13.46 3.12 -11.40
C GLY A 105 -14.05 4.37 -10.79
N THR A 106 -13.98 4.51 -9.44
CA THR A 106 -14.42 5.74 -8.77
C THR A 106 -13.22 6.44 -8.16
N SER A 107 -13.39 7.73 -7.89
CA SER A 107 -12.40 8.51 -7.15
C SER A 107 -13.10 9.37 -6.11
N VAL A 108 -12.40 9.65 -5.01
CA VAL A 108 -12.89 10.53 -3.95
C VAL A 108 -11.80 11.55 -3.61
N SER A 109 -12.20 12.66 -3.01
CA SER A 109 -11.23 13.67 -2.58
C SER A 109 -10.64 13.31 -1.22
N TYR A 110 -9.49 13.89 -0.90
CA TYR A 110 -8.91 13.77 0.44
C TYR A 110 -9.88 14.30 1.49
N GLY A 111 -10.62 15.38 1.17
CA GLY A 111 -11.63 15.91 2.08
C GLY A 111 -12.76 14.94 2.37
N GLU A 112 -13.18 14.19 1.35
CA GLU A 112 -14.21 13.18 1.55
C GLU A 112 -13.72 12.04 2.44
N VAL A 113 -12.48 11.58 2.24
CA VAL A 113 -11.88 10.57 3.12
C VAL A 113 -11.82 11.09 4.55
N ALA A 114 -11.39 12.34 4.74
CA ALA A 114 -11.31 12.96 6.06
C ALA A 114 -12.69 12.97 6.74
N ARG A 115 -13.74 13.30 6.01
CA ARG A 115 -15.11 13.28 6.56
C ARG A 115 -15.53 11.86 6.94
N ARG A 116 -15.23 10.87 6.10
CA ARG A 116 -15.62 9.48 6.33
C ARG A 116 -14.99 8.88 7.58
N ILE A 117 -13.76 9.30 7.90
CA ILE A 117 -13.08 8.82 9.10
C ILE A 117 -13.40 9.68 10.34
N GLY A 118 -14.30 10.65 10.20
CA GLY A 118 -14.73 11.51 11.31
C GLY A 118 -13.75 12.62 11.69
N ARG A 119 -12.86 13.00 10.76
CA ARG A 119 -11.84 14.04 11.00
C ARG A 119 -11.81 15.02 9.83
N PRO A 120 -12.89 15.81 9.64
CA PRO A 120 -12.99 16.65 8.43
C PRO A 120 -11.89 17.71 8.32
N ALA A 121 -11.23 18.08 9.41
CA ALA A 121 -10.13 19.06 9.39
C ALA A 121 -8.78 18.41 9.04
N ALA A 122 -8.70 17.08 8.93
CA ALA A 122 -7.44 16.38 8.78
C ALA A 122 -7.07 16.09 7.31
N VAL A 123 -7.46 16.97 6.38
CA VAL A 123 -7.27 16.74 4.94
C VAL A 123 -5.79 16.53 4.58
N ARG A 124 -4.91 17.38 5.12
CA ARG A 124 -3.46 17.25 4.84
C ARG A 124 -2.90 15.95 5.42
N ALA A 125 -3.32 15.60 6.64
CA ALA A 125 -2.86 14.35 7.27
C ALA A 125 -3.34 13.14 6.47
N VAL A 126 -4.55 13.19 5.93
CA VAL A 126 -5.08 12.14 5.04
C VAL A 126 -4.22 12.03 3.78
N ALA A 127 -3.88 13.16 3.16
CA ALA A 127 -3.03 13.14 1.96
C ALA A 127 -1.66 12.54 2.26
N ASN A 128 -1.07 12.88 3.41
CA ASN A 128 0.22 12.31 3.82
C ASN A 128 0.11 10.81 4.06
N ALA A 129 -0.95 10.35 4.73
CA ALA A 129 -1.16 8.92 4.96
C ALA A 129 -1.38 8.18 3.64
N ASN A 130 -2.09 8.79 2.70
CA ASN A 130 -2.30 8.23 1.37
C ASN A 130 -0.96 8.02 0.65
N GLY A 131 -0.07 9.02 0.70
CA GLY A 131 1.26 8.92 0.09
C GLY A 131 2.19 7.95 0.81
N ALA A 132 1.91 7.63 2.07
CA ALA A 132 2.72 6.71 2.87
C ALA A 132 2.27 5.25 2.74
N ASN A 133 1.23 4.97 1.96
CA ASN A 133 0.69 3.63 1.78
C ASN A 133 1.77 2.67 1.25
N PRO A 134 2.08 1.57 1.98
CA PRO A 134 3.10 0.62 1.55
C PRO A 134 2.59 -0.47 0.62
N MET A 135 1.29 -0.46 0.30
CA MET A 135 0.67 -1.51 -0.52
C MET A 135 -0.10 -0.89 -1.68
N SER A 136 0.66 -0.34 -2.63
CA SER A 136 0.09 0.21 -3.86
C SER A 136 -0.77 -0.85 -4.56
N ILE A 137 -1.82 -0.41 -5.21
CA ILE A 137 -2.78 -1.25 -5.95
C ILE A 137 -3.72 -2.00 -5.01
N PHE A 138 -3.20 -2.78 -4.05
CA PHE A 138 -4.04 -3.52 -3.08
C PHE A 138 -4.82 -2.55 -2.20
N VAL A 139 -4.18 -1.47 -1.76
CA VAL A 139 -4.85 -0.35 -1.10
C VAL A 139 -4.90 0.78 -2.12
N PRO A 140 -6.09 1.14 -2.63
CA PRO A 140 -6.18 1.96 -3.84
C PRO A 140 -5.95 3.45 -3.58
N CYS A 141 -4.74 3.83 -3.16
CA CYS A 141 -4.38 5.23 -2.93
C CYS A 141 -4.52 6.09 -4.19
N HIS A 142 -4.41 5.47 -5.36
CA HIS A 142 -4.57 6.16 -6.65
C HIS A 142 -6.01 6.61 -6.91
N ARG A 143 -6.99 6.16 -6.11
CA ARG A 143 -8.39 6.56 -6.22
C ARG A 143 -8.72 7.78 -5.38
N VAL A 144 -7.73 8.36 -4.69
CA VAL A 144 -7.91 9.55 -3.86
C VAL A 144 -7.13 10.70 -4.48
N ILE A 145 -7.80 11.82 -4.68
CA ILE A 145 -7.23 13.00 -5.36
C ILE A 145 -7.52 14.25 -4.55
N GLY A 146 -6.79 15.33 -4.84
CA GLY A 146 -7.08 16.63 -4.26
C GLY A 146 -8.42 17.16 -4.76
N SER A 147 -8.94 18.19 -4.10
CA SER A 147 -10.22 18.80 -4.47
C SER A 147 -10.18 19.39 -5.89
N ASP A 148 -8.99 19.67 -6.40
CA ASP A 148 -8.79 20.14 -7.78
C ASP A 148 -8.53 18.98 -8.75
N ARG A 149 -8.75 17.75 -8.33
CA ARG A 149 -8.54 16.52 -9.08
C ARG A 149 -7.08 16.21 -9.39
N SER A 150 -6.15 16.81 -8.65
CA SER A 150 -4.73 16.48 -8.77
C SER A 150 -4.41 15.25 -7.92
N LEU A 151 -3.27 14.59 -8.21
CA LEU A 151 -2.77 13.47 -7.42
C LEU A 151 -1.80 13.94 -6.35
N THR A 152 -2.11 15.07 -5.72
CA THR A 152 -1.29 15.68 -4.67
C THR A 152 -1.11 14.68 -3.52
N GLY A 153 0.14 14.47 -3.12
CA GLY A 153 0.45 13.59 -2.01
C GLY A 153 0.64 12.13 -2.39
N TYR A 154 0.36 11.76 -3.64
CA TYR A 154 0.57 10.38 -4.10
C TYR A 154 2.06 10.14 -4.36
N GLY A 155 2.66 9.25 -3.59
CA GLY A 155 4.09 8.97 -3.67
C GLY A 155 4.45 7.75 -4.49
N GLY A 156 3.48 6.99 -4.96
CA GLY A 156 3.69 5.72 -5.65
C GLY A 156 3.81 5.82 -7.17
N GLY A 157 3.86 7.02 -7.66
CA GLY A 157 4.09 7.17 -9.00
C GLY A 157 3.56 7.75 -10.02
#